data_6b9b1ad080f65b37498243046d4c283a
#
_entry.id   6b9b1ad080f65b37498243046d4c283a
#
_cell.length_a   1.000
_cell.length_b   1.000
_cell.length_c   1.000
_cell.angle_alpha   90.00
_cell.angle_beta   90.00
_cell.angle_gamma   90.00
#
_symmetry.space_group_name_H-M   'P 1'
#
loop_
_entity.id
_entity.type
_entity.pdbx_description
1 polymer ?
#
loop_
_entity_poly.entity_id
_entity_poly.type
_entity_poly.pdbx_seq_one_letter_code
_entity_poly.pdbx_strand_id
1 'polypeptide(L)'
;MTSSFHNGVDYGTNRRKIPQYAIEDGYIYSCGCDYAYGGAKFVWVVYPRLGVKMLHYHLDTITVKAGQKVTGKTKLGTTGMSGRATGIHLHLGLKRLSGGDYIDPEKWYKNEYTVPTAKKKYRTGNYKVTKATVLNVRKGAGTKYAKKTFSQLTKDAQSKILRLSGEKCNGYVKGLTFTAYEVKNNWGRTPSGWVCLDYCEVVR
;
A
#
# COMPACT_ATOMS: atom_id res chain seq x y z
N MET A 1 -3.40 27.98 -14.92
CA MET A 1 -2.21 27.12 -14.98
C MET A 1 -2.57 25.81 -14.28
N THR A 2 -2.79 24.74 -15.04
CA THR A 2 -2.99 23.41 -14.46
C THR A 2 -1.61 22.92 -14.02
N SER A 3 -1.35 22.86 -12.70
CA SER A 3 -0.17 22.20 -12.18
C SER A 3 -0.27 20.72 -12.55
N SER A 4 0.55 20.25 -13.48
CA SER A 4 0.68 18.83 -13.74
C SER A 4 1.26 18.19 -12.49
N PHE A 5 0.53 17.24 -11.88
CA PHE A 5 1.01 16.47 -10.73
C PHE A 5 2.29 15.73 -11.14
N HIS A 6 3.44 16.12 -10.55
CA HIS A 6 4.72 15.46 -10.75
C HIS A 6 4.73 14.16 -9.90
N ASN A 7 4.64 13.02 -10.57
CA ASN A 7 4.42 11.70 -9.95
C ASN A 7 5.71 10.95 -9.62
N GLY A 8 6.77 11.67 -9.29
CA GLY A 8 8.09 11.13 -8.97
C GLY A 8 9.07 12.21 -8.53
N VAL A 9 10.35 11.88 -8.56
CA VAL A 9 11.47 12.80 -8.25
C VAL A 9 12.45 12.77 -9.40
N ASP A 10 12.96 13.96 -9.77
CA ASP A 10 13.96 14.11 -10.82
C ASP A 10 15.37 14.22 -10.20
N TYR A 11 16.21 13.26 -10.52
CA TYR A 11 17.61 13.22 -10.09
C TYR A 11 18.52 13.70 -11.20
N GLY A 12 19.09 14.89 -11.03
CA GLY A 12 20.07 15.45 -11.95
C GLY A 12 21.36 14.62 -11.99
N THR A 13 21.89 14.37 -13.17
CA THR A 13 23.08 13.55 -13.37
C THR A 13 24.30 14.35 -13.88
N ASN A 14 24.29 15.67 -13.71
CA ASN A 14 25.30 16.57 -14.21
C ASN A 14 25.61 16.34 -15.72
N ARG A 15 24.53 16.19 -16.51
CA ARG A 15 24.58 15.91 -17.98
C ARG A 15 25.26 14.59 -18.35
N ARG A 16 25.46 13.67 -17.40
CA ARG A 16 26.10 12.36 -17.66
C ARG A 16 25.06 11.25 -17.81
N LYS A 17 25.31 10.34 -18.74
CA LYS A 17 24.54 9.11 -18.87
C LYS A 17 25.03 8.10 -17.83
N ILE A 18 24.29 7.94 -16.74
CA ILE A 18 24.66 7.09 -15.62
C ILE A 18 23.92 5.76 -15.70
N PRO A 19 24.57 4.59 -15.52
CA PRO A 19 23.90 3.31 -15.50
C PRO A 19 22.91 3.22 -14.34
N GLN A 20 21.73 2.67 -14.63
CA GLN A 20 20.67 2.41 -13.68
C GLN A 20 20.60 0.92 -13.41
N TYR A 21 20.45 0.56 -12.14
CA TYR A 21 20.39 -0.83 -11.70
C TYR A 21 19.10 -1.11 -10.93
N ALA A 22 18.65 -2.36 -10.95
CA ALA A 22 17.64 -2.83 -10.01
C ALA A 22 18.21 -2.75 -8.58
N ILE A 23 17.36 -2.40 -7.62
CA ILE A 23 17.77 -2.23 -6.21
C ILE A 23 17.74 -3.52 -5.41
N GLU A 24 16.99 -4.53 -5.90
CA GLU A 24 16.75 -5.80 -5.25
C GLU A 24 16.24 -6.85 -6.25
N ASP A 25 15.96 -8.05 -5.76
CA ASP A 25 15.31 -9.11 -6.50
C ASP A 25 13.87 -8.73 -6.88
N GLY A 26 13.55 -8.90 -8.14
CA GLY A 26 12.26 -8.52 -8.70
C GLY A 26 12.09 -8.99 -10.13
N TYR A 27 11.21 -8.32 -10.85
CA TYR A 27 11.00 -8.57 -12.27
C TYR A 27 10.59 -7.31 -13.02
N ILE A 28 10.91 -7.26 -14.31
CA ILE A 28 10.49 -6.17 -15.19
C ILE A 28 9.00 -6.32 -15.50
N TYR A 29 8.22 -5.36 -15.03
CA TYR A 29 6.78 -5.31 -15.32
C TYR A 29 6.51 -4.90 -16.75
N SER A 30 7.15 -3.80 -17.19
CA SER A 30 7.09 -3.30 -18.56
C SER A 30 8.29 -2.42 -18.84
N CYS A 31 8.67 -2.32 -20.10
CA CYS A 31 9.71 -1.39 -20.59
C CYS A 31 9.45 -1.07 -22.05
N GLY A 32 9.94 0.07 -22.52
CA GLY A 32 9.76 0.50 -23.91
C GLY A 32 9.78 2.02 -24.06
N CYS A 33 9.05 2.50 -25.06
CA CYS A 33 8.90 3.92 -25.37
C CYS A 33 7.46 4.36 -25.10
N ASP A 34 7.31 5.45 -24.36
CA ASP A 34 6.02 6.09 -24.09
C ASP A 34 5.78 7.20 -25.13
N TYR A 35 5.05 6.87 -26.18
CA TYR A 35 4.81 7.79 -27.30
C TYR A 35 3.87 8.95 -26.92
N ALA A 36 3.02 8.79 -25.93
CA ALA A 36 2.19 9.88 -25.41
C ALA A 36 3.04 11.01 -24.80
N TYR A 37 4.25 10.68 -24.35
CA TYR A 37 5.22 11.63 -23.81
C TYR A 37 6.45 11.80 -24.71
N GLY A 38 6.25 11.77 -26.04
CA GLY A 38 7.31 12.06 -27.01
C GLY A 38 8.35 10.94 -27.16
N GLY A 39 7.97 9.69 -26.92
CA GLY A 39 8.87 8.55 -27.04
C GLY A 39 9.83 8.38 -25.86
N ALA A 40 9.43 8.82 -24.67
CA ALA A 40 10.22 8.65 -23.46
C ALA A 40 10.49 7.17 -23.18
N LYS A 41 11.76 6.78 -23.09
CA LYS A 41 12.16 5.41 -22.76
C LYS A 41 12.02 5.16 -21.26
N PHE A 42 11.43 4.02 -20.92
CA PHE A 42 11.13 3.69 -19.52
C PHE A 42 11.33 2.21 -19.19
N VAL A 43 11.51 1.95 -17.89
CA VAL A 43 11.49 0.61 -17.29
C VAL A 43 10.70 0.68 -16.00
N TRP A 44 9.65 -0.14 -15.88
CA TRP A 44 8.96 -0.43 -14.63
C TRP A 44 9.49 -1.74 -14.03
N VAL A 45 9.99 -1.68 -12.80
CA VAL A 45 10.45 -2.86 -12.04
C VAL A 45 9.52 -3.12 -10.88
N VAL A 46 9.06 -4.35 -10.70
CA VAL A 46 8.31 -4.79 -9.52
C VAL A 46 9.25 -5.43 -8.53
N TYR A 47 9.19 -4.98 -7.28
CA TYR A 47 9.91 -5.51 -6.13
C TYR A 47 8.90 -6.10 -5.13
N PRO A 48 8.56 -7.40 -5.23
CA PRO A 48 7.50 -8.01 -4.42
C PRO A 48 7.76 -7.94 -2.92
N ARG A 49 9.02 -8.11 -2.51
CA ARG A 49 9.41 -8.05 -1.09
C ARG A 49 9.23 -6.65 -0.51
N LEU A 50 9.48 -5.62 -1.31
CA LEU A 50 9.31 -4.22 -0.91
C LEU A 50 7.87 -3.70 -1.07
N GLY A 51 6.98 -4.48 -1.71
CA GLY A 51 5.59 -4.11 -1.94
C GLY A 51 5.39 -2.93 -2.90
N VAL A 52 6.38 -2.65 -3.76
CA VAL A 52 6.39 -1.48 -4.66
C VAL A 52 6.75 -1.86 -6.08
N LYS A 53 6.37 -0.98 -7.02
CA LYS A 53 6.95 -0.93 -8.36
C LYS A 53 7.59 0.43 -8.62
N MET A 54 8.74 0.42 -9.26
CA MET A 54 9.59 1.59 -9.47
C MET A 54 9.74 1.87 -10.97
N LEU A 55 9.52 3.11 -11.35
CA LEU A 55 9.69 3.62 -12.71
C LEU A 55 11.04 4.30 -12.85
N HIS A 56 11.83 3.88 -13.82
CA HIS A 56 12.97 4.60 -14.35
C HIS A 56 12.56 5.20 -15.69
N TYR A 57 12.59 6.52 -15.81
CA TYR A 57 12.07 7.24 -16.97
C TYR A 57 13.13 8.14 -17.61
N HIS A 58 12.88 8.59 -18.83
CA HIS A 58 13.81 9.38 -19.67
C HIS A 58 15.13 8.68 -20.00
N LEU A 59 15.12 7.33 -20.04
CA LEU A 59 16.32 6.55 -20.29
C LEU A 59 16.89 6.81 -21.71
N ASP A 60 18.21 6.70 -21.85
CA ASP A 60 18.92 6.67 -23.13
C ASP A 60 18.88 5.25 -23.73
N THR A 61 19.20 4.27 -22.90
CA THR A 61 19.20 2.85 -23.29
C THR A 61 18.33 2.03 -22.34
N ILE A 62 17.77 0.92 -22.84
CA ILE A 62 17.10 -0.12 -22.06
C ILE A 62 17.86 -1.42 -22.32
N THR A 63 18.28 -2.12 -21.28
CA THR A 63 19.08 -3.36 -21.36
C THR A 63 18.34 -4.61 -20.87
N VAL A 64 17.04 -4.46 -20.56
CA VAL A 64 16.17 -5.51 -20.03
C VAL A 64 14.91 -5.65 -20.88
N LYS A 65 14.17 -6.75 -20.70
CA LYS A 65 12.89 -7.01 -21.37
C LYS A 65 11.77 -7.30 -20.36
N ALA A 66 10.53 -7.04 -20.74
CA ALA A 66 9.37 -7.36 -19.91
C ALA A 66 9.35 -8.84 -19.49
N GLY A 67 8.96 -9.11 -18.25
CA GLY A 67 8.97 -10.45 -17.64
C GLY A 67 10.34 -10.94 -17.16
N GLN A 68 11.44 -10.25 -17.48
CA GLN A 68 12.78 -10.64 -17.03
C GLN A 68 12.90 -10.55 -15.51
N LYS A 69 13.41 -11.60 -14.86
CA LYS A 69 13.84 -11.56 -13.45
C LYS A 69 15.10 -10.74 -13.32
N VAL A 70 15.18 -9.94 -12.27
CA VAL A 70 16.32 -9.06 -11.97
C VAL A 70 16.77 -9.23 -10.53
N THR A 71 18.02 -8.91 -10.27
CA THR A 71 18.63 -8.83 -8.93
C THR A 71 19.15 -7.43 -8.72
N GLY A 72 19.53 -7.04 -7.50
CA GLY A 72 20.09 -5.73 -7.17
C GLY A 72 21.35 -5.31 -7.93
N LYS A 73 21.89 -6.18 -8.80
CA LYS A 73 23.03 -5.89 -9.68
C LYS A 73 22.67 -5.86 -11.16
N THR A 74 21.42 -6.10 -11.51
CA THR A 74 20.97 -6.11 -12.91
C THR A 74 20.88 -4.70 -13.43
N LYS A 75 21.66 -4.40 -14.49
CA LYS A 75 21.60 -3.12 -15.20
C LYS A 75 20.27 -3.03 -15.96
N LEU A 76 19.54 -1.95 -15.75
CA LEU A 76 18.25 -1.67 -16.40
C LEU A 76 18.41 -0.85 -17.69
N GLY A 77 19.43 0.01 -17.71
CA GLY A 77 19.72 0.94 -18.79
C GLY A 77 20.64 2.05 -18.33
N THR A 78 20.59 3.19 -19.02
CA THR A 78 21.33 4.42 -18.67
C THR A 78 20.38 5.60 -18.65
N THR A 79 20.63 6.59 -17.79
CA THR A 79 19.91 7.86 -17.79
C THR A 79 20.07 8.58 -19.12
N GLY A 80 19.08 9.36 -19.51
CA GLY A 80 19.08 10.07 -20.77
C GLY A 80 18.17 11.29 -20.77
N MET A 81 17.73 11.65 -21.96
CA MET A 81 16.86 12.80 -22.22
C MET A 81 15.76 12.42 -23.22
N SER A 82 15.30 11.17 -23.23
CA SER A 82 14.24 10.73 -24.14
C SER A 82 12.88 11.31 -23.76
N GLY A 83 12.04 11.55 -24.75
CA GLY A 83 10.73 12.16 -24.55
C GLY A 83 10.77 13.66 -24.26
N ARG A 84 9.87 14.14 -23.43
CA ARG A 84 9.73 15.58 -23.11
C ARG A 84 10.67 16.04 -21.99
N ALA A 85 11.92 15.60 -22.00
CA ALA A 85 12.92 16.02 -21.02
C ALA A 85 13.74 17.21 -21.56
N THR A 86 14.14 18.12 -20.67
CA THR A 86 14.96 19.32 -21.02
C THR A 86 16.45 19.13 -20.73
N GLY A 87 16.84 18.03 -20.14
CA GLY A 87 18.23 17.69 -19.82
C GLY A 87 18.37 16.22 -19.40
N ILE A 88 19.63 15.74 -19.34
CA ILE A 88 19.90 14.35 -18.90
C ILE A 88 19.63 14.25 -17.40
N HIS A 89 18.63 13.43 -17.02
CA HIS A 89 18.26 13.16 -15.64
C HIS A 89 17.60 11.79 -15.52
N LEU A 90 17.37 11.34 -14.31
CA LEU A 90 16.48 10.22 -13.99
C LEU A 90 15.20 10.77 -13.39
N HIS A 91 14.07 10.56 -14.03
CA HIS A 91 12.79 10.65 -13.36
C HIS A 91 12.49 9.30 -12.70
N LEU A 92 12.40 9.29 -11.37
CA LEU A 92 12.11 8.10 -10.57
C LEU A 92 10.70 8.19 -10.01
N GLY A 93 9.81 7.34 -10.51
CA GLY A 93 8.46 7.19 -9.97
C GLY A 93 8.35 5.95 -9.08
N LEU A 94 7.53 6.00 -8.05
CA LEU A 94 7.29 4.88 -7.16
C LEU A 94 5.80 4.68 -6.94
N LYS A 95 5.33 3.43 -7.06
CA LYS A 95 3.93 3.06 -6.80
C LYS A 95 3.85 1.88 -5.85
N ARG A 96 2.82 1.85 -5.02
CA ARG A 96 2.46 0.65 -4.25
C ARG A 96 1.94 -0.44 -5.17
N LEU A 97 2.23 -1.70 -4.85
CA LEU A 97 1.58 -2.85 -5.49
C LEU A 97 0.13 -2.99 -5.00
N SER A 98 -0.16 -2.62 -3.76
CA SER A 98 -1.52 -2.62 -3.20
C SER A 98 -2.16 -1.23 -3.34
N GLY A 99 -3.07 -1.05 -4.28
CA GLY A 99 -3.82 0.20 -4.45
C GLY A 99 -3.36 1.11 -5.58
N GLY A 100 -2.10 0.99 -6.03
CA GLY A 100 -1.60 1.72 -7.20
C GLY A 100 -1.27 3.20 -6.98
N ASP A 101 -1.30 3.67 -5.73
CA ASP A 101 -0.99 5.06 -5.40
C ASP A 101 0.50 5.37 -5.60
N TYR A 102 0.78 6.58 -6.10
CA TYR A 102 2.15 7.09 -6.12
C TYR A 102 2.64 7.39 -4.70
N ILE A 103 3.91 7.13 -4.50
CA ILE A 103 4.64 7.36 -3.25
C ILE A 103 5.78 8.31 -3.58
N ASP A 104 6.08 9.21 -2.66
CA ASP A 104 7.29 10.03 -2.72
C ASP A 104 8.53 9.12 -2.56
N PRO A 105 9.39 8.97 -3.58
CA PRO A 105 10.56 8.11 -3.52
C PRO A 105 11.55 8.50 -2.43
N GLU A 106 11.71 9.79 -2.12
CA GLU A 106 12.65 10.25 -1.09
C GLU A 106 12.18 9.89 0.32
N LYS A 107 10.90 10.09 0.60
CA LYS A 107 10.30 9.67 1.88
C LYS A 107 10.38 8.17 2.06
N TRP A 108 10.13 7.41 1.00
CA TRP A 108 10.24 5.96 1.03
C TRP A 108 11.69 5.51 1.31
N TYR A 109 12.66 6.11 0.64
CA TYR A 109 14.08 5.80 0.83
C TYR A 109 14.59 6.13 2.24
N LYS A 110 14.11 7.22 2.84
CA LYS A 110 14.45 7.64 4.21
C LYS A 110 13.74 6.83 5.31
N ASN A 111 12.97 5.81 4.96
CA ASN A 111 12.07 5.08 5.87
C ASN A 111 11.01 5.98 6.56
N GLU A 112 10.79 7.18 6.08
CA GLU A 112 9.69 8.06 6.50
C GLU A 112 8.35 7.59 5.95
N TYR A 113 8.42 6.63 5.04
CA TYR A 113 7.30 5.98 4.41
C TYR A 113 7.20 4.53 4.92
N THR A 114 6.29 4.27 5.84
CA THR A 114 5.97 2.90 6.23
C THR A 114 5.28 2.18 5.07
N VAL A 115 5.97 1.26 4.41
CA VAL A 115 5.33 0.27 3.53
C VAL A 115 4.25 -0.41 4.36
N PRO A 116 2.97 -0.36 3.97
CA PRO A 116 1.99 -1.17 4.67
C PRO A 116 2.46 -2.62 4.54
N THR A 117 2.90 -3.20 5.65
CA THR A 117 3.22 -4.62 5.71
C THR A 117 2.12 -5.39 4.98
N ALA A 118 2.50 -6.39 4.19
CA ALA A 118 1.61 -7.20 3.35
C ALA A 118 0.26 -7.36 4.03
N LYS A 119 -0.84 -6.99 3.33
CA LYS A 119 -2.20 -6.98 3.91
C LYS A 119 -2.36 -8.22 4.75
N LYS A 120 -2.49 -8.07 6.07
CA LYS A 120 -2.75 -9.18 6.97
C LYS A 120 -3.91 -9.97 6.38
N LYS A 121 -3.67 -11.21 6.00
CA LYS A 121 -4.72 -12.05 5.43
C LYS A 121 -5.59 -12.50 6.60
N TYR A 122 -6.63 -11.74 6.86
CA TYR A 122 -7.60 -12.07 7.89
C TYR A 122 -8.42 -13.29 7.46
N ARG A 123 -8.76 -14.13 8.41
CA ARG A 123 -9.60 -15.33 8.21
C ARG A 123 -10.79 -15.26 9.18
N THR A 124 -11.81 -16.06 8.92
CA THR A 124 -12.85 -16.31 9.91
C THR A 124 -12.26 -16.96 11.17
N GLY A 125 -12.79 -16.66 12.34
CA GLY A 125 -12.26 -17.17 13.60
C GLY A 125 -12.46 -16.21 14.77
N ASN A 126 -11.82 -16.52 15.89
CA ASN A 126 -11.93 -15.74 17.11
C ASN A 126 -10.89 -14.63 17.16
N TYR A 127 -11.34 -13.47 17.59
CA TYR A 127 -10.54 -12.26 17.70
C TYR A 127 -10.74 -11.57 19.05
N LYS A 128 -9.71 -10.85 19.49
CA LYS A 128 -9.73 -9.99 20.68
C LYS A 128 -9.36 -8.57 20.27
N VAL A 129 -10.10 -7.58 20.75
CA VAL A 129 -9.76 -6.16 20.55
C VAL A 129 -8.53 -5.81 21.39
N THR A 130 -7.43 -5.40 20.77
CA THR A 130 -6.16 -5.12 21.46
C THR A 130 -5.66 -3.70 21.27
N LYS A 131 -5.91 -3.08 20.09
CA LYS A 131 -5.31 -1.80 19.69
C LYS A 131 -6.26 -0.60 19.75
N ALA A 132 -7.53 -0.79 20.11
CA ALA A 132 -8.50 0.27 20.26
C ALA A 132 -9.13 0.24 21.65
N THR A 133 -9.32 1.40 22.28
CA THR A 133 -10.11 1.50 23.52
C THR A 133 -11.56 1.11 23.24
N VAL A 134 -12.14 1.69 22.19
CA VAL A 134 -13.46 1.32 21.66
C VAL A 134 -13.37 1.14 20.16
N LEU A 135 -13.66 -0.07 19.68
CA LEU A 135 -13.68 -0.43 18.26
C LEU A 135 -15.10 -0.29 17.71
N ASN A 136 -15.29 0.61 16.75
CA ASN A 136 -16.60 0.84 16.14
C ASN A 136 -17.16 -0.43 15.47
N VAL A 137 -18.41 -0.76 15.76
CA VAL A 137 -19.22 -1.73 15.02
C VAL A 137 -20.03 -0.98 13.97
N ARG A 138 -20.02 -1.45 12.72
CA ARG A 138 -20.67 -0.77 11.60
C ARG A 138 -21.70 -1.65 10.91
N LYS A 139 -22.58 -1.00 10.13
CA LYS A 139 -23.63 -1.70 9.33
C LYS A 139 -23.04 -2.46 8.12
N GLY A 140 -21.81 -2.17 7.68
CA GLY A 140 -21.14 -2.81 6.57
C GLY A 140 -19.62 -2.76 6.67
N ALA A 141 -18.92 -3.51 5.80
CA ALA A 141 -17.47 -3.61 5.73
C ALA A 141 -16.85 -2.34 5.13
N GLY A 142 -16.45 -1.40 5.97
CA GLY A 142 -15.79 -0.15 5.56
C GLY A 142 -16.17 1.07 6.40
N THR A 143 -15.34 2.08 6.34
CA THR A 143 -15.52 3.32 7.12
C THR A 143 -16.70 4.17 6.65
N LYS A 144 -17.15 4.01 5.41
CA LYS A 144 -18.31 4.70 4.84
C LYS A 144 -19.65 4.24 5.43
N TYR A 145 -19.72 3.08 6.06
CA TYR A 145 -20.95 2.58 6.66
C TYR A 145 -21.17 3.15 8.06
N ALA A 146 -22.43 3.44 8.37
CA ALA A 146 -22.82 4.01 9.65
C ALA A 146 -22.38 3.14 10.84
N LYS A 147 -21.93 3.80 11.91
CA LYS A 147 -21.62 3.18 13.20
C LYS A 147 -22.92 2.75 13.89
N LYS A 148 -22.87 1.67 14.62
CA LYS A 148 -23.95 1.23 15.50
C LYS A 148 -23.78 1.82 16.90
N THR A 149 -24.88 2.15 17.53
CA THR A 149 -24.95 2.52 18.95
C THR A 149 -24.95 1.27 19.84
N PHE A 150 -24.71 1.44 21.14
CA PHE A 150 -24.75 0.34 22.10
C PHE A 150 -26.06 -0.48 22.03
N SER A 151 -27.22 0.18 21.98
CA SER A 151 -28.54 -0.48 21.89
C SER A 151 -28.74 -1.30 20.61
N GLN A 152 -27.99 -1.02 19.55
CA GLN A 152 -28.05 -1.75 18.27
C GLN A 152 -27.09 -2.96 18.21
N LEU A 153 -26.30 -3.19 19.25
CA LEU A 153 -25.46 -4.38 19.38
C LEU A 153 -26.29 -5.54 19.94
N THR A 154 -25.81 -6.78 19.78
CA THR A 154 -26.44 -7.95 20.37
C THR A 154 -26.37 -7.91 21.89
N LYS A 155 -27.28 -8.56 22.57
CA LYS A 155 -27.32 -8.64 24.04
C LYS A 155 -26.05 -9.24 24.64
N ASP A 156 -25.46 -10.25 23.98
CA ASP A 156 -24.18 -10.85 24.38
C ASP A 156 -23.04 -9.79 24.29
N ALA A 157 -22.96 -9.03 23.21
CA ALA A 157 -21.96 -7.96 23.07
C ALA A 157 -22.16 -6.85 24.11
N GLN A 158 -23.42 -6.45 24.38
CA GLN A 158 -23.74 -5.45 25.41
C GLN A 158 -23.28 -5.92 26.79
N SER A 159 -23.55 -7.16 27.15
CA SER A 159 -23.13 -7.74 28.42
C SER A 159 -21.63 -7.82 28.60
N LYS A 160 -20.91 -8.23 27.53
CA LYS A 160 -19.45 -8.27 27.51
C LYS A 160 -18.83 -6.85 27.64
N ILE A 161 -19.41 -5.85 26.96
CA ILE A 161 -18.97 -4.45 27.06
C ILE A 161 -19.12 -3.95 28.48
N LEU A 162 -20.30 -4.08 29.08
CA LEU A 162 -20.57 -3.65 30.48
C LEU A 162 -19.62 -4.30 31.47
N ARG A 163 -19.37 -5.62 31.31
CA ARG A 163 -18.44 -6.36 32.17
C ARG A 163 -17.00 -5.87 32.07
N LEU A 164 -16.54 -5.46 30.88
CA LEU A 164 -15.14 -5.07 30.62
C LEU A 164 -14.87 -3.60 30.86
N SER A 165 -15.84 -2.70 30.59
CA SER A 165 -15.65 -1.25 30.69
C SER A 165 -16.42 -0.58 31.81
N GLY A 166 -17.41 -1.24 32.40
CA GLY A 166 -18.31 -0.66 33.40
C GLY A 166 -19.37 0.30 32.82
N GLU A 167 -19.35 0.58 31.53
CA GLU A 167 -20.21 1.57 30.89
C GLU A 167 -20.75 1.15 29.50
N LYS A 168 -21.78 1.87 29.00
CA LYS A 168 -22.39 1.63 27.69
C LYS A 168 -21.55 2.26 26.58
N CYS A 169 -20.65 1.50 25.94
CA CYS A 169 -19.83 1.98 24.82
C CYS A 169 -20.47 1.64 23.47
N ASN A 170 -20.40 2.59 22.50
CA ASN A 170 -20.92 2.43 21.13
C ASN A 170 -19.93 1.65 20.23
N GLY A 171 -19.49 0.47 20.71
CA GLY A 171 -18.53 -0.39 20.00
C GLY A 171 -17.93 -1.44 20.92
N TYR A 172 -17.06 -2.28 20.37
CA TYR A 172 -16.36 -3.32 21.13
C TYR A 172 -15.19 -2.72 21.90
N VAL A 173 -15.15 -2.87 23.19
CA VAL A 173 -14.11 -2.34 24.07
C VAL A 173 -12.85 -3.20 24.04
N LYS A 174 -11.72 -2.62 24.43
CA LYS A 174 -10.43 -3.33 24.57
C LYS A 174 -10.60 -4.56 25.46
N GLY A 175 -10.03 -5.68 25.03
CA GLY A 175 -10.16 -6.97 25.73
C GLY A 175 -11.37 -7.81 25.32
N LEU A 176 -12.39 -7.26 24.64
CA LEU A 176 -13.56 -8.00 24.18
C LEU A 176 -13.18 -9.02 23.11
N THR A 177 -13.61 -10.27 23.30
CA THR A 177 -13.48 -11.36 22.34
C THR A 177 -14.76 -11.58 21.54
N PHE A 178 -14.62 -11.87 20.25
CA PHE A 178 -15.74 -12.12 19.34
C PHE A 178 -15.33 -13.09 18.23
N THR A 179 -16.30 -13.70 17.58
CA THR A 179 -16.08 -14.52 16.38
C THR A 179 -16.43 -13.70 15.14
N ALA A 180 -15.49 -13.65 14.18
CA ALA A 180 -15.74 -13.18 12.82
C ALA A 180 -16.06 -14.38 11.93
N TYR A 181 -17.30 -14.48 11.46
CA TYR A 181 -17.79 -15.61 10.65
C TYR A 181 -17.74 -15.31 9.13
N GLU A 182 -17.46 -14.08 8.76
CA GLU A 182 -17.20 -13.64 7.40
C GLU A 182 -16.09 -12.58 7.42
N VAL A 183 -15.22 -12.58 6.41
CA VAL A 183 -14.17 -11.57 6.29
C VAL A 183 -14.18 -10.98 4.88
N LYS A 184 -14.23 -9.65 4.82
CA LYS A 184 -14.11 -8.88 3.58
C LYS A 184 -12.99 -7.86 3.75
N ASN A 185 -11.87 -8.06 3.03
CA ASN A 185 -10.63 -7.32 3.22
C ASN A 185 -10.14 -7.42 4.69
N ASN A 186 -10.02 -6.28 5.40
CA ASN A 186 -9.68 -6.20 6.82
C ASN A 186 -10.89 -6.04 7.75
N TRP A 187 -12.11 -6.35 7.27
CA TRP A 187 -13.34 -6.26 8.05
C TRP A 187 -13.89 -7.65 8.36
N GLY A 188 -14.15 -7.90 9.63
CA GLY A 188 -14.81 -9.14 10.12
C GLY A 188 -16.26 -8.88 10.45
N ARG A 189 -17.16 -9.75 9.95
CA ARG A 189 -18.58 -9.74 10.29
C ARG A 189 -18.83 -10.52 11.57
N THR A 190 -19.44 -9.87 12.53
CA THR A 190 -19.86 -10.43 13.81
C THR A 190 -21.39 -10.41 13.89
N PRO A 191 -22.04 -11.08 14.88
CA PRO A 191 -23.48 -10.97 15.08
C PRO A 191 -23.96 -9.52 15.28
N SER A 192 -23.12 -8.64 15.85
CA SER A 192 -23.46 -7.23 16.04
C SER A 192 -23.25 -6.37 14.81
N GLY A 193 -22.45 -6.81 13.82
CA GLY A 193 -22.11 -6.05 12.61
C GLY A 193 -20.65 -6.21 12.21
N TRP A 194 -20.12 -5.26 11.45
CA TRP A 194 -18.77 -5.31 10.92
C TRP A 194 -17.79 -4.52 11.78
N VAL A 195 -16.62 -5.10 12.04
CA VAL A 195 -15.51 -4.50 12.80
C VAL A 195 -14.21 -4.57 12.00
N CYS A 196 -13.33 -3.60 12.18
CA CYS A 196 -12.03 -3.58 11.53
C CYS A 196 -11.03 -4.47 12.28
N LEU A 197 -10.56 -5.54 11.65
CA LEU A 197 -9.67 -6.52 12.24
C LEU A 197 -8.23 -6.03 12.45
N ASP A 198 -7.85 -4.87 11.86
CA ASP A 198 -6.54 -4.25 12.09
C ASP A 198 -6.30 -3.86 13.56
N TYR A 199 -7.40 -3.68 14.32
CA TYR A 199 -7.39 -3.37 15.74
C TYR A 199 -7.49 -4.60 16.66
N CYS A 200 -7.40 -5.79 16.08
CA CYS A 200 -7.63 -7.06 16.77
C CYS A 200 -6.46 -8.02 16.59
N GLU A 201 -6.37 -8.98 17.49
CA GLU A 201 -5.48 -10.14 17.40
C GLU A 201 -6.30 -11.43 17.39
N VAL A 202 -5.78 -12.45 16.69
CA VAL A 202 -6.38 -13.79 16.64
C VAL A 202 -6.24 -14.43 18.02
N VAL A 203 -7.33 -15.00 18.54
CA VAL A 203 -7.33 -15.82 19.74
C VAL A 203 -7.37 -17.28 19.31
N ARG A 204 -6.42 -18.07 19.78
CA ARG A 204 -6.36 -19.53 19.59
C ARG A 204 -7.27 -20.23 20.57
#